data_9d86e94494b50e0a039328239d80dabe
#
_entry.id   9d86e94494b50e0a039328239d80dabe
#
_cell.length_a   1.000
_cell.length_b   1.000
_cell.length_c   1.000
_cell.angle_alpha   90.00
_cell.angle_beta   90.00
_cell.angle_gamma   90.00
#
_symmetry.space_group_name_H-M   'P 1'
#
loop_
_entity.id
_entity.type
_entity.pdbx_description
1 polymer ?
#
loop_
_entity_poly.entity_id
_entity_poly.type
_entity_poly.pdbx_seq_one_letter_code
_entity_poly.pdbx_strand_id
1 'polypeptide(L)'
;MNLGVRATTDAVFKALADPTRRAIFEHLARDGELTVHVLTDRAGVSQPAVSKHLGVLKQSGLVRDRRQGRETHCSAQPQALAALVDWVTLHDAFWRDRFDRLETLLNRME
;
A
#
# COMPACT_ATOMS: atom_id res chain seq x y z
N MET A 1 23.63 2.63 4.15
CA MET A 1 22.16 2.56 4.17
C MET A 1 21.61 3.33 2.98
N ASN A 2 20.65 2.76 2.29
CA ASN A 2 20.06 3.41 1.14
C ASN A 2 18.85 4.27 1.57
N LEU A 3 19.04 5.58 1.61
CA LEU A 3 17.99 6.53 2.00
C LEU A 3 16.82 6.53 1.02
N GLY A 4 17.06 6.23 -0.27
CA GLY A 4 16.00 6.15 -1.26
C GLY A 4 15.04 5.01 -1.01
N VAL A 5 15.54 3.84 -0.61
CA VAL A 5 14.72 2.69 -0.25
C VAL A 5 13.88 3.00 0.97
N ARG A 6 14.47 3.63 1.98
CA ARG A 6 13.76 4.02 3.20
C ARG A 6 12.66 5.03 2.90
N ALA A 7 12.94 6.05 2.08
CA ALA A 7 11.96 7.05 1.70
C ALA A 7 10.79 6.42 0.93
N THR A 8 11.07 5.45 0.06
CA THR A 8 10.04 4.72 -0.68
C THR A 8 9.15 3.92 0.26
N THR A 9 9.74 3.21 1.22
CA THR A 9 9.00 2.45 2.22
C THR A 9 8.08 3.36 3.03
N ASP A 10 8.61 4.48 3.52
CA ASP A 10 7.84 5.45 4.30
C ASP A 10 6.68 6.03 3.47
N ALA A 11 6.92 6.35 2.20
CA ALA A 11 5.89 6.88 1.32
C ALA A 11 4.75 5.89 1.12
N VAL A 12 5.06 4.61 0.96
CA VAL A 12 4.06 3.56 0.80
C VAL A 12 3.27 3.37 2.09
N PHE A 13 3.93 3.31 3.25
CA PHE A 13 3.23 3.23 4.54
C PHE A 13 2.30 4.42 4.74
N LYS A 14 2.76 5.62 4.47
CA LYS A 14 1.95 6.84 4.61
C LYS A 14 0.73 6.80 3.70
N ALA A 15 0.92 6.41 2.45
CA ALA A 15 -0.17 6.36 1.49
C ALA A 15 -1.25 5.38 1.96
N LEU A 16 -0.87 4.21 2.47
CA LEU A 16 -1.80 3.17 2.88
C LEU A 16 -2.34 3.35 4.29
N ALA A 17 -1.83 4.31 5.06
CA ALA A 17 -2.32 4.58 6.41
C ALA A 17 -3.74 5.13 6.43
N ASP A 18 -4.12 5.90 5.42
CA ASP A 18 -5.48 6.44 5.31
C ASP A 18 -6.44 5.34 4.83
N PRO A 19 -7.54 5.06 5.57
CA PRO A 19 -8.43 3.96 5.19
C PRO A 19 -9.11 4.15 3.83
N THR A 20 -9.52 5.38 3.50
CA THR A 20 -10.15 5.67 2.20
C THR A 20 -9.15 5.45 1.06
N ARG A 21 -7.93 5.94 1.24
CA ARG A 21 -6.86 5.79 0.27
C ARG A 21 -6.50 4.32 0.07
N ARG A 22 -6.40 3.57 1.16
CA ARG A 22 -6.14 2.13 1.11
C ARG A 22 -7.27 1.38 0.39
N ALA A 23 -8.53 1.75 0.63
CA ALA A 23 -9.67 1.13 -0.04
C ALA A 23 -9.64 1.40 -1.55
N ILE A 24 -9.26 2.60 -1.97
CA ILE A 24 -9.11 2.92 -3.40
C ILE A 24 -8.07 2.00 -4.04
N PHE A 25 -6.92 1.84 -3.40
CA PHE A 25 -5.88 0.95 -3.90
C PHE A 25 -6.39 -0.50 -3.99
N GLU A 26 -7.11 -0.97 -2.96
CA GLU A 26 -7.65 -2.32 -2.93
C GLU A 26 -8.66 -2.57 -4.05
N HIS A 27 -9.52 -1.59 -4.34
CA HIS A 27 -10.45 -1.68 -5.46
C HIS A 27 -9.71 -1.83 -6.80
N LEU A 28 -8.67 -1.05 -7.00
CA LEU A 28 -7.87 -1.13 -8.22
C LEU A 28 -7.12 -2.45 -8.33
N ALA A 29 -6.60 -2.95 -7.21
CA ALA A 29 -5.86 -4.21 -7.19
C ALA A 29 -6.79 -5.39 -7.50
N ARG A 30 -8.02 -5.34 -6.98
CA ARG A 30 -8.97 -6.43 -7.14
C ARG A 30 -9.68 -6.42 -8.51
N ASP A 31 -10.12 -5.24 -8.95
CA ASP A 31 -11.00 -5.12 -10.09
C ASP A 31 -10.29 -4.66 -11.37
N GLY A 32 -8.99 -4.36 -11.29
CA GLY A 32 -8.22 -3.87 -12.43
C GLY A 32 -8.37 -2.38 -12.63
N GLU A 33 -8.11 -1.93 -13.84
CA GLU A 33 -8.17 -0.51 -14.18
C GLU A 33 -9.58 0.05 -14.04
N LEU A 34 -9.71 1.16 -13.30
CA LEU A 34 -11.00 1.84 -13.08
C LEU A 34 -10.83 3.34 -13.36
N THR A 35 -11.93 3.98 -13.78
CA THR A 35 -11.92 5.42 -13.98
C THR A 35 -12.06 6.15 -12.64
N VAL A 36 -11.65 7.43 -12.62
CA VAL A 36 -11.86 8.29 -11.45
C VAL A 36 -13.35 8.38 -11.12
N HIS A 37 -14.20 8.39 -12.16
CA HIS A 37 -15.66 8.43 -11.97
C HIS A 37 -16.16 7.22 -11.18
N VAL A 38 -15.76 6.02 -11.59
CA VAL A 38 -16.15 4.77 -10.89
C VAL A 38 -15.61 4.76 -9.47
N LEU A 39 -14.36 5.17 -9.28
CA LEU A 39 -13.77 5.24 -7.94
C LEU A 39 -14.52 6.21 -7.05
N THR A 40 -14.95 7.36 -7.59
CA THR A 40 -15.73 8.33 -6.85
C THR A 40 -17.06 7.75 -6.40
N ASP A 41 -17.74 7.03 -7.29
CA ASP A 41 -19.02 6.40 -6.96
C ASP A 41 -18.87 5.37 -5.84
N ARG A 42 -17.75 4.65 -5.80
CA ARG A 42 -17.50 3.62 -4.79
C ARG A 42 -17.00 4.17 -3.47
N ALA A 43 -16.29 5.29 -3.50
CA ALA A 43 -15.56 5.79 -2.32
C ALA A 43 -16.45 6.47 -1.29
N GLY A 44 -17.63 6.95 -1.69
CA GLY A 44 -18.52 7.67 -0.77
C GLY A 44 -18.01 9.04 -0.37
N VAL A 45 -17.04 9.59 -1.11
CA VAL A 45 -16.50 10.94 -0.88
C VAL A 45 -16.53 11.70 -2.21
N SER A 46 -16.25 13.00 -2.16
CA SER A 46 -16.31 13.84 -3.36
C SER A 46 -15.20 13.51 -4.36
N GLN A 47 -15.42 13.86 -5.62
CA GLN A 47 -14.41 13.67 -6.65
C GLN A 47 -13.12 14.43 -6.36
N PRO A 48 -13.14 15.69 -5.86
CA PRO A 48 -11.88 16.33 -5.45
C PRO A 48 -11.13 15.57 -4.37
N ALA A 49 -11.84 14.95 -3.42
CA ALA A 49 -11.21 14.13 -2.40
C ALA A 49 -10.58 12.88 -3.01
N VAL A 50 -11.28 12.20 -3.93
CA VAL A 50 -10.73 11.04 -4.63
C VAL A 50 -9.48 11.43 -5.41
N SER A 51 -9.51 12.56 -6.12
CA SER A 51 -8.36 13.04 -6.88
C SER A 51 -7.16 13.32 -5.99
N LYS A 52 -7.40 13.87 -4.80
CA LYS A 52 -6.34 14.13 -3.82
C LYS A 52 -5.72 12.80 -3.34
N HIS A 53 -6.56 11.82 -3.01
CA HIS A 53 -6.10 10.50 -2.59
C HIS A 53 -5.30 9.82 -3.70
N LEU A 54 -5.77 9.90 -4.93
CA LEU A 54 -5.05 9.34 -6.08
C LEU A 54 -3.70 10.02 -6.28
N GLY A 55 -3.61 11.32 -6.05
CA GLY A 55 -2.34 12.04 -6.11
C GLY A 55 -1.30 11.47 -5.13
N VAL A 56 -1.71 11.19 -3.90
CA VAL A 56 -0.82 10.57 -2.90
C VAL A 56 -0.40 9.18 -3.34
N LEU A 57 -1.35 8.37 -3.82
CA LEU A 57 -1.07 7.01 -4.30
C LEU A 57 -0.11 7.02 -5.49
N LYS A 58 -0.25 7.99 -6.40
CA LYS A 58 0.66 8.11 -7.55
C LYS A 58 2.07 8.49 -7.10
N GLN A 59 2.20 9.42 -6.16
CA GLN A 59 3.50 9.85 -5.66
C GLN A 59 4.24 8.72 -4.95
N SER A 60 3.53 7.79 -4.33
CA SER A 60 4.13 6.64 -3.67
C SER A 60 4.43 5.47 -4.61
N GLY A 61 4.03 5.59 -5.88
CA GLY A 61 4.22 4.54 -6.87
C GLY A 61 3.18 3.43 -6.82
N LEU A 62 2.15 3.55 -5.98
CA LEU A 62 1.12 2.52 -5.82
C LEU A 62 0.09 2.53 -6.93
N VAL A 63 -0.10 3.67 -7.60
CA VAL A 63 -1.09 3.85 -8.66
C VAL A 63 -0.44 4.57 -9.84
N ARG A 64 -0.83 4.17 -11.02
CA ARG A 64 -0.51 4.85 -12.27
C ARG A 64 -1.82 5.24 -12.94
N ASP A 65 -1.82 6.37 -13.65
CA ASP A 65 -3.00 6.76 -14.42
C ASP A 65 -2.64 7.02 -15.87
N ARG A 66 -3.67 7.01 -16.70
CA ARG A 66 -3.57 7.40 -18.10
C ARG A 66 -4.84 8.12 -18.51
N ARG A 67 -4.69 9.04 -19.42
CA ARG A 67 -5.81 9.79 -19.95
C ARG A 67 -6.30 9.13 -21.23
N GLN A 68 -7.61 8.93 -21.32
CA GLN A 68 -8.23 8.44 -22.56
C GLN A 68 -9.50 9.25 -22.78
N GLY A 69 -9.47 10.12 -23.80
CA GLY A 69 -10.57 11.05 -24.04
C GLY A 69 -10.72 12.00 -22.85
N ARG A 70 -11.91 12.05 -22.28
CA ARG A 70 -12.23 12.92 -21.14
C ARG A 70 -12.07 12.22 -19.79
N GLU A 71 -11.71 10.95 -19.82
CA GLU A 71 -11.61 10.15 -18.60
C GLU A 71 -10.18 9.87 -18.22
N THR A 72 -9.95 9.78 -16.91
CA THR A 72 -8.68 9.32 -16.35
C THR A 72 -8.88 7.91 -15.82
N HIS A 73 -8.06 6.99 -16.33
CA HIS A 73 -8.06 5.58 -15.94
C HIS A 73 -6.91 5.32 -14.98
N CYS A 74 -7.20 4.68 -13.87
CA CYS A 74 -6.21 4.40 -12.82
C CYS A 74 -5.97 2.90 -12.72
N SER A 75 -4.72 2.53 -12.47
CA SER A 75 -4.31 1.14 -12.32
C SER A 75 -3.45 0.99 -11.07
N ALA A 76 -3.63 -0.10 -10.34
CA ALA A 76 -2.74 -0.44 -9.23
C ALA A 76 -1.38 -0.88 -9.77
N GLN A 77 -0.32 -0.53 -9.02
CA GLN A 77 1.04 -0.94 -9.30
C GLN A 77 1.53 -1.78 -8.11
N PRO A 78 1.15 -3.08 -8.04
CA PRO A 78 1.44 -3.92 -6.87
C PRO A 78 2.94 -4.06 -6.57
N GLN A 79 3.80 -3.87 -7.57
CA GLN A 79 5.24 -3.93 -7.38
C GLN A 79 5.75 -2.89 -6.38
N ALA A 80 4.98 -1.79 -6.18
CA ALA A 80 5.34 -0.81 -5.16
C ALA A 80 5.22 -1.37 -3.74
N LEU A 81 4.50 -2.49 -3.56
CA LEU A 81 4.42 -3.16 -2.27
C LEU A 81 5.67 -3.95 -1.92
N ALA A 82 6.61 -4.12 -2.86
CA ALA A 82 7.84 -4.88 -2.60
C ALA A 82 8.60 -4.35 -1.39
N ALA A 83 8.64 -3.02 -1.21
CA ALA A 83 9.30 -2.41 -0.05
C ALA A 83 8.65 -2.82 1.27
N LEU A 84 7.31 -2.93 1.29
CA LEU A 84 6.58 -3.39 2.47
C LEU A 84 6.79 -4.88 2.71
N VAL A 85 6.80 -5.68 1.65
CA VAL A 85 7.05 -7.11 1.75
C VAL A 85 8.43 -7.35 2.35
N ASP A 86 9.44 -6.62 1.87
CA ASP A 86 10.80 -6.72 2.41
C ASP A 86 10.84 -6.33 3.88
N TRP A 87 10.17 -5.25 4.25
CA TRP A 87 10.11 -4.79 5.63
C TRP A 87 9.42 -5.82 6.53
N VAL A 88 8.28 -6.37 6.10
CA VAL A 88 7.53 -7.39 6.85
C VAL A 88 8.37 -8.66 6.99
N THR A 89 9.03 -9.08 5.91
CA THR A 89 9.87 -10.29 5.89
C THR A 89 11.02 -10.16 6.90
N LEU A 90 11.68 -9.02 6.91
CA LEU A 90 12.77 -8.75 7.85
C LEU A 90 12.29 -8.83 9.29
N HIS A 91 11.17 -8.19 9.59
CA HIS A 91 10.63 -8.17 10.95
C HIS A 91 10.01 -9.50 11.36
N ASP A 92 9.40 -10.22 10.42
CA ASP A 92 8.88 -11.56 10.68
C ASP A 92 10.01 -12.50 11.11
N ALA A 93 11.12 -12.51 10.37
CA ALA A 93 12.28 -13.34 10.71
C ALA A 93 12.85 -13.00 12.09
N PHE A 94 12.98 -11.69 12.37
CA PHE A 94 13.47 -11.20 13.66
C PHE A 94 12.59 -11.67 14.82
N TRP A 95 11.26 -11.54 14.69
CA TRP A 95 10.33 -11.91 15.76
C TRP A 95 10.18 -13.43 15.88
N ARG A 96 10.27 -14.19 14.79
CA ARG A 96 10.25 -15.66 14.85
C ARG A 96 11.41 -16.18 15.67
N ASP A 97 12.60 -15.65 15.47
CA ASP A 97 13.78 -16.03 16.26
C ASP A 97 13.52 -15.75 17.75
N ARG A 98 12.96 -14.61 18.08
CA ARG A 98 12.68 -14.25 19.48
C ARG A 98 11.61 -15.15 20.08
N PHE A 99 10.56 -15.46 19.36
CA PHE A 99 9.52 -16.38 19.83
C PHE A 99 10.07 -17.79 20.02
N ASP A 100 10.94 -18.26 19.14
CA ASP A 100 11.58 -19.56 19.27
C ASP A 100 12.44 -19.64 20.52
N ARG A 101 13.18 -18.58 20.83
CA ARG A 101 13.98 -18.49 22.05
C ARG A 101 13.10 -18.51 23.31
N LEU A 102 11.99 -17.79 23.27
CA LEU A 102 11.05 -17.76 24.40
C LEU A 102 10.45 -19.15 24.61
N GLU A 103 10.03 -19.83 23.56
CA GLU A 103 9.47 -21.17 23.63
C GLU A 103 10.48 -22.14 24.24
N THR A 104 11.75 -22.07 23.80
CA THR A 104 12.82 -22.91 24.35
C THR A 104 13.02 -22.66 25.84
N LEU A 105 13.00 -21.38 26.23
CA LEU A 105 13.15 -21.02 27.65
C LEU A 105 12.00 -21.57 28.48
N LEU A 106 10.77 -21.42 28.00
CA LEU A 106 9.58 -21.92 28.70
C LEU A 106 9.61 -23.44 28.83
N ASN A 107 10.07 -24.15 27.81
CA ASN A 107 10.18 -25.61 27.85
C ASN A 107 11.22 -26.07 28.85
N ARG A 108 12.29 -25.30 29.08
CA ARG A 108 13.31 -25.62 30.10
C ARG A 108 12.80 -25.41 31.51
N MET A 109 11.78 -24.58 31.67
CA MET A 109 11.22 -24.27 32.98
C MET A 109 10.21 -25.31 33.47
N GLU A 110 9.81 -26.22 32.61
CA GLU A 110 8.88 -27.31 32.97
C GLU A 110 9.60 -28.50 33.67
#